data_cfaa44301da48497de27d66ea5a8abf0
#
_entry.id   cfaa44301da48497de27d66ea5a8abf0
#
_cell.length_a   1.000
_cell.length_b   1.000
_cell.length_c   1.000
_cell.angle_alpha   90.00
_cell.angle_beta   90.00
_cell.angle_gamma   90.00
#
_symmetry.space_group_name_H-M   'P 1'
#
loop_
_entity.id
_entity.type
_entity.pdbx_description
1 polymer ?
#
loop_
_entity_poly.entity_id
_entity_poly.type
_entity_poly.pdbx_seq_one_letter_code
_entity_poly.pdbx_strand_id
1 'polypeptide(L)'
;ILSHFNIDELDQVEWVKMFSDVFRIAYLDRPKQKYEDSLELILSKDYAKKLFHSLNESKASKRTNAELNGEWIADIGHTTDLSASYNDGNVISFTQTIGPLMGSKVASDGLGFLYAVTLGGYLGDYKPGDRANSHISPTIVTKDNGFYLSLGAAGGSRIITAVTQVISNVIDKGMRLDKALEKGRIYHVNDTTEIENHDGIVWEFQKDEIPYIGICKFEAKTL
;
A
#
# COMPACT_ATOMS: atom_id res chain seq x y z
N ILE A 1 -3.49 -0.97 13.60
CA ILE A 1 -2.28 -1.61 14.15
C ILE A 1 -1.21 -0.56 14.44
N LEU A 2 -0.87 0.32 13.46
CA LEU A 2 0.17 1.34 13.59
C LEU A 2 0.03 2.23 14.84
N SER A 3 -1.19 2.56 15.24
CA SER A 3 -1.46 3.38 16.44
C SER A 3 -1.00 2.78 17.78
N HIS A 4 -0.48 1.57 17.78
CA HIS A 4 0.09 0.92 18.97
C HIS A 4 1.62 0.98 19.03
N PHE A 5 2.25 1.59 18.02
CA PHE A 5 3.69 1.82 17.99
C PHE A 5 4.01 3.29 18.30
N ASN A 6 5.16 3.52 18.90
CA ASN A 6 5.73 4.85 19.06
C ASN A 6 6.60 5.19 17.84
N ILE A 7 5.92 5.49 16.71
CA ILE A 7 6.56 5.53 15.38
C ILE A 7 7.57 6.67 15.26
N ASP A 8 7.39 7.77 15.96
CA ASP A 8 8.29 8.92 15.96
C ASP A 8 9.67 8.61 16.56
N GLU A 9 9.75 7.66 17.48
CA GLU A 9 10.99 7.24 18.13
C GLU A 9 11.76 6.15 17.36
N LEU A 10 11.12 5.49 16.38
CA LEU A 10 11.74 4.41 15.63
C LEU A 10 12.86 4.95 14.74
N ASP A 11 14.03 4.29 14.82
CA ASP A 11 15.05 4.45 13.81
C ASP A 11 14.61 3.86 12.46
N GLN A 12 15.45 3.99 11.44
CA GLN A 12 15.09 3.60 10.09
C GLN A 12 14.93 2.08 9.93
N VAL A 13 15.77 1.29 10.59
CA VAL A 13 15.73 -0.18 10.55
C VAL A 13 14.51 -0.70 11.29
N GLU A 14 14.24 -0.15 12.46
CA GLU A 14 13.07 -0.48 13.27
C GLU A 14 11.76 -0.12 12.54
N TRP A 15 11.74 1.04 11.87
CA TRP A 15 10.62 1.49 11.05
C TRP A 15 10.33 0.51 9.91
N VAL A 16 11.37 0.06 9.19
CA VAL A 16 11.20 -0.93 8.11
C VAL A 16 10.74 -2.27 8.65
N LYS A 17 11.32 -2.74 9.75
CA LYS A 17 10.90 -4.00 10.41
C LYS A 17 9.43 -3.95 10.82
N MET A 18 9.03 -2.86 11.49
CA MET A 18 7.67 -2.64 11.93
C MET A 18 6.68 -2.65 10.76
N PHE A 19 6.93 -1.86 9.70
CA PHE A 19 6.05 -1.82 8.54
C PHE A 19 6.00 -3.14 7.79
N SER A 20 7.13 -3.85 7.66
CA SER A 20 7.19 -5.18 7.05
C SER A 20 6.25 -6.15 7.77
N ASP A 21 6.31 -6.19 9.10
CA ASP A 21 5.47 -7.08 9.90
C ASP A 21 4.00 -6.67 9.88
N VAL A 22 3.70 -5.37 9.95
CA VAL A 22 2.34 -4.84 9.86
C VAL A 22 1.72 -5.13 8.50
N PHE A 23 2.45 -4.92 7.40
CA PHE A 23 1.96 -5.23 6.07
C PHE A 23 1.75 -6.73 5.87
N ARG A 24 2.67 -7.56 6.33
CA ARG A 24 2.52 -9.01 6.28
C ARG A 24 1.22 -9.46 6.93
N ILE A 25 0.95 -9.00 8.13
CA ILE A 25 -0.27 -9.41 8.87
C ILE A 25 -1.54 -8.85 8.21
N ALA A 26 -1.50 -7.61 7.72
CA ALA A 26 -2.63 -7.00 7.04
C ALA A 26 -2.96 -7.71 5.71
N TYR A 27 -1.95 -8.12 4.95
CA TYR A 27 -2.17 -8.87 3.72
C TYR A 27 -2.69 -10.29 3.97
N LEU A 28 -2.30 -10.95 5.06
CA LEU A 28 -2.88 -12.24 5.45
C LEU A 28 -4.37 -12.14 5.77
N ASP A 29 -4.81 -11.00 6.27
CA ASP A 29 -6.23 -10.75 6.58
C ASP A 29 -7.06 -10.27 5.39
N ARG A 30 -6.41 -9.84 4.32
CA ARG A 30 -7.07 -9.27 3.16
C ARG A 30 -8.17 -10.16 2.54
N PRO A 31 -8.05 -11.49 2.44
CA PRO A 31 -9.14 -12.32 1.93
C PRO A 31 -10.44 -12.22 2.74
N LYS A 32 -10.37 -11.88 4.02
CA LYS A 32 -11.53 -11.72 4.90
C LYS A 32 -12.44 -10.56 4.50
N GLN A 33 -11.92 -9.55 3.80
CA GLN A 33 -12.69 -8.39 3.34
C GLN A 33 -13.82 -8.71 2.36
N LYS A 34 -13.79 -9.92 1.76
CA LYS A 34 -14.86 -10.38 0.85
C LYS A 34 -16.19 -10.62 1.56
N TYR A 35 -16.16 -10.80 2.87
CA TYR A 35 -17.33 -11.11 3.68
C TYR A 35 -17.76 -9.86 4.43
N GLU A 36 -19.00 -9.42 4.21
CA GLU A 36 -19.55 -8.19 4.79
C GLU A 36 -19.50 -8.22 6.33
N ASP A 37 -19.86 -9.35 6.93
CA ASP A 37 -19.80 -9.57 8.38
C ASP A 37 -18.35 -9.48 8.96
N SER A 38 -17.34 -9.65 8.13
CA SER A 38 -15.94 -9.58 8.56
C SER A 38 -15.36 -8.18 8.49
N LEU A 39 -15.96 -7.26 7.71
CA LEU A 39 -15.44 -5.91 7.55
C LEU A 39 -15.45 -5.12 8.84
N GLU A 40 -16.57 -5.14 9.59
CA GLU A 40 -16.65 -4.45 10.88
C GLU A 40 -15.60 -4.96 11.86
N LEU A 41 -15.39 -6.28 11.88
CA LEU A 41 -14.39 -6.91 12.72
C LEU A 41 -12.98 -6.44 12.36
N ILE A 42 -12.56 -6.58 11.09
CA ILE A 42 -11.19 -6.28 10.68
C ILE A 42 -10.86 -4.78 10.73
N LEU A 43 -11.87 -3.92 10.70
CA LEU A 43 -11.73 -2.47 10.85
C LEU A 43 -11.77 -2.01 12.32
N SER A 44 -12.11 -2.91 13.26
CA SER A 44 -12.23 -2.55 14.67
C SER A 44 -10.87 -2.29 15.33
N LYS A 45 -10.85 -1.39 16.32
CA LYS A 45 -9.65 -1.11 17.10
C LYS A 45 -9.23 -2.31 17.97
N ASP A 46 -10.18 -3.09 18.45
CA ASP A 46 -9.91 -4.28 19.26
C ASP A 46 -9.22 -5.36 18.44
N TYR A 47 -9.66 -5.55 17.20
CA TYR A 47 -8.98 -6.46 16.27
C TYR A 47 -7.58 -5.99 15.92
N ALA A 48 -7.39 -4.70 15.66
CA ALA A 48 -6.08 -4.10 15.43
C ALA A 48 -5.13 -4.30 16.62
N LYS A 49 -5.64 -4.16 17.85
CA LYS A 49 -4.89 -4.44 19.08
C LYS A 49 -4.52 -5.92 19.21
N LYS A 50 -5.44 -6.83 18.90
CA LYS A 50 -5.17 -8.28 18.87
C LYS A 50 -4.05 -8.62 17.88
N LEU A 51 -4.09 -8.06 16.69
CA LEU A 51 -3.04 -8.26 15.68
C LEU A 51 -1.69 -7.69 16.16
N PHE A 52 -1.68 -6.53 16.80
CA PHE A 52 -0.47 -5.96 17.37
C PHE A 52 0.19 -6.89 18.41
N HIS A 53 -0.59 -7.50 19.31
CA HIS A 53 -0.05 -8.47 20.27
C HIS A 53 0.51 -9.70 19.57
N SER A 54 -0.14 -10.20 18.50
CA SER A 54 0.34 -11.35 17.75
C SER A 54 1.67 -11.10 17.01
N LEU A 55 1.99 -9.85 16.66
CA LEU A 55 3.29 -9.49 16.08
C LEU A 55 4.45 -9.81 17.05
N ASN A 56 4.25 -9.57 18.34
CA ASN A 56 5.26 -9.84 19.36
C ASN A 56 5.47 -11.34 19.63
N GLU A 57 4.43 -12.15 19.43
CA GLU A 57 4.49 -13.61 19.62
C GLU A 57 5.12 -14.31 18.41
N SER A 58 4.97 -13.76 17.22
CA SER A 58 5.38 -14.42 15.96
C SER A 58 6.85 -14.19 15.58
N LYS A 59 7.67 -13.59 16.41
CA LYS A 59 9.11 -13.37 16.16
C LYS A 59 9.94 -14.64 15.95
N ALA A 60 9.33 -15.81 16.12
CA ALA A 60 10.00 -17.11 16.04
C ALA A 60 9.71 -17.93 14.76
N SER A 61 8.91 -17.45 13.82
CA SER A 61 8.67 -18.24 12.60
C SER A 61 9.86 -18.15 11.65
N LYS A 62 10.45 -19.30 11.34
CA LYS A 62 11.52 -19.44 10.34
C LYS A 62 11.03 -18.89 8.99
N ARG A 63 11.69 -17.84 8.51
CA ARG A 63 11.46 -17.28 7.19
C ARG A 63 12.11 -18.23 6.18
N THR A 64 11.32 -18.84 5.32
CA THR A 64 11.81 -19.65 4.21
C THR A 64 12.15 -18.73 3.04
N ASN A 65 13.32 -18.92 2.43
CA ASN A 65 13.68 -18.25 1.17
C ASN A 65 12.73 -18.72 0.08
N ALA A 66 11.79 -17.87 -0.31
CA ALA A 66 10.96 -18.11 -1.49
C ALA A 66 11.77 -17.74 -2.74
N GLU A 67 11.95 -18.70 -3.64
CA GLU A 67 12.49 -18.41 -4.97
C GLU A 67 11.51 -17.49 -5.72
N LEU A 68 12.02 -16.32 -6.13
CA LEU A 68 11.26 -15.36 -6.93
C LEU A 68 11.12 -15.91 -8.35
N ASN A 69 9.98 -16.45 -8.67
CA ASN A 69 9.61 -16.69 -10.07
C ASN A 69 9.24 -15.33 -10.72
N GLY A 70 9.90 -15.04 -11.85
CA GLY A 70 9.97 -13.73 -12.51
C GLY A 70 8.68 -13.09 -13.06
N GLU A 71 7.53 -13.25 -12.42
CA GLU A 71 6.26 -12.63 -12.80
C GLU A 71 6.11 -11.15 -12.39
N TRP A 72 7.17 -10.54 -11.90
CA TRP A 72 7.21 -9.19 -11.31
C TRP A 72 6.97 -8.04 -12.28
N ILE A 73 7.13 -8.27 -13.57
CA ILE A 73 7.13 -7.20 -14.59
C ILE A 73 5.72 -6.80 -15.03
N ALA A 74 4.71 -7.60 -14.70
CA ALA A 74 3.37 -7.43 -15.24
C ALA A 74 2.50 -6.37 -14.57
N ASP A 75 2.86 -5.84 -13.39
CA ASP A 75 1.99 -4.96 -12.61
C ASP A 75 2.31 -3.46 -12.78
N ILE A 76 2.75 -3.04 -13.96
CA ILE A 76 2.74 -1.63 -14.33
C ILE A 76 1.28 -1.27 -14.66
N GLY A 77 0.46 -1.14 -13.62
CA GLY A 77 -0.92 -0.71 -13.75
C GLY A 77 -0.98 0.74 -14.24
N HIS A 78 -1.87 1.01 -15.18
CA HIS A 78 -2.18 2.37 -15.63
C HIS A 78 -3.24 2.96 -14.72
N THR A 79 -2.80 3.36 -13.55
CA THR A 79 -3.59 4.01 -12.52
C THR A 79 -3.23 5.49 -12.47
N THR A 80 -4.23 6.34 -12.29
CA THR A 80 -4.06 7.78 -12.12
C THR A 80 -4.78 8.21 -10.86
N ASP A 81 -4.16 9.09 -10.08
CA ASP A 81 -4.78 9.72 -8.92
C ASP A 81 -4.94 11.22 -9.15
N LEU A 82 -6.05 11.75 -8.67
CA LEU A 82 -6.38 13.17 -8.68
C LEU A 82 -6.86 13.59 -7.30
N SER A 83 -6.27 14.65 -6.76
CA SER A 83 -6.78 15.31 -5.56
C SER A 83 -7.13 16.76 -5.89
N ALA A 84 -8.27 17.23 -5.40
CA ALA A 84 -8.72 18.60 -5.54
C ALA A 84 -9.37 19.07 -4.23
N SER A 85 -9.20 20.36 -3.93
CA SER A 85 -9.86 21.01 -2.80
C SER A 85 -10.44 22.34 -3.23
N TYR A 86 -11.53 22.75 -2.59
CA TYR A 86 -12.22 24.00 -2.83
C TYR A 86 -12.30 24.86 -1.55
N ASN A 87 -12.48 26.16 -1.72
CA ASN A 87 -12.43 27.12 -0.60
C ASN A 87 -13.53 26.93 0.46
N ASP A 88 -14.62 26.26 0.12
CA ASP A 88 -15.72 25.94 1.04
C ASP A 88 -15.45 24.68 1.89
N GLY A 89 -14.28 24.08 1.77
CA GLY A 89 -13.88 22.88 2.52
C GLY A 89 -14.20 21.54 1.82
N ASN A 90 -14.78 21.58 0.61
CA ASN A 90 -14.95 20.38 -0.19
C ASN A 90 -13.61 19.84 -0.67
N VAL A 91 -13.39 18.54 -0.53
CA VAL A 91 -12.17 17.83 -0.96
C VAL A 91 -12.54 16.58 -1.70
N ILE A 92 -11.82 16.31 -2.77
CA ILE A 92 -11.92 15.08 -3.56
C ILE A 92 -10.55 14.39 -3.58
N SER A 93 -10.53 13.09 -3.33
CA SER A 93 -9.45 12.18 -3.68
C SER A 93 -10.02 11.11 -4.60
N PHE A 94 -9.48 10.98 -5.79
CA PHE A 94 -10.05 10.16 -6.85
C PHE A 94 -8.95 9.36 -7.55
N THR A 95 -8.99 8.05 -7.41
CA THR A 95 -8.09 7.13 -8.10
C THR A 95 -8.87 6.33 -9.14
N GLN A 96 -8.41 6.32 -10.37
CA GLN A 96 -8.99 5.52 -11.45
C GLN A 96 -7.95 4.62 -12.09
N THR A 97 -8.39 3.47 -12.57
CA THR A 97 -7.53 2.52 -13.26
C THR A 97 -8.26 1.82 -14.39
N ILE A 98 -7.54 1.50 -15.44
CA ILE A 98 -8.01 0.60 -16.49
C ILE A 98 -7.32 -0.78 -16.44
N GLY A 99 -6.53 -1.01 -15.37
CA GLY A 99 -5.74 -2.22 -15.19
C GLY A 99 -4.43 -2.17 -15.97
N PRO A 100 -4.11 -3.18 -16.80
CA PRO A 100 -2.88 -3.21 -17.58
C PRO A 100 -2.86 -2.12 -18.66
N LEU A 101 -1.71 -1.96 -19.32
CA LEU A 101 -1.49 -0.98 -20.40
C LEU A 101 -2.60 -1.01 -21.43
N MET A 102 -3.27 0.13 -21.63
CA MET A 102 -4.41 0.33 -22.54
C MET A 102 -5.65 -0.51 -22.18
N GLY A 103 -5.76 -1.00 -20.94
CA GLY A 103 -6.90 -1.78 -20.48
C GLY A 103 -7.18 -3.00 -21.35
N SER A 104 -8.42 -3.16 -21.81
CA SER A 104 -8.83 -4.23 -22.72
C SER A 104 -8.32 -4.06 -24.15
N LYS A 105 -7.70 -2.93 -24.47
CA LYS A 105 -7.34 -2.48 -25.85
C LYS A 105 -8.55 -2.32 -26.76
N VAL A 106 -9.73 -2.20 -26.19
CA VAL A 106 -10.99 -1.94 -26.88
C VAL A 106 -11.49 -0.56 -26.46
N ALA A 107 -11.70 0.31 -27.42
CA ALA A 107 -12.31 1.61 -27.21
C ALA A 107 -13.83 1.53 -27.32
N SER A 108 -14.54 2.35 -26.54
CA SER A 108 -15.96 2.55 -26.71
C SER A 108 -16.22 3.44 -27.92
N ASP A 109 -17.06 2.97 -28.83
CA ASP A 109 -17.42 3.75 -30.00
C ASP A 109 -18.16 5.04 -29.61
N GLY A 110 -17.68 6.16 -30.12
CA GLY A 110 -18.27 7.48 -29.91
C GLY A 110 -18.13 8.08 -28.50
N LEU A 111 -17.58 7.34 -27.50
CA LEU A 111 -17.48 7.82 -26.12
C LEU A 111 -16.05 8.18 -25.70
N GLY A 112 -15.04 7.82 -26.48
CA GLY A 112 -13.66 8.27 -26.30
C GLY A 112 -12.93 7.70 -25.07
N PHE A 113 -13.37 6.55 -24.52
CA PHE A 113 -12.66 5.85 -23.45
C PHE A 113 -12.34 4.40 -23.80
N LEU A 114 -11.36 3.84 -23.10
CA LEU A 114 -10.98 2.45 -23.15
C LEU A 114 -11.68 1.65 -22.03
N TYR A 115 -12.13 0.43 -22.35
CA TYR A 115 -12.65 -0.44 -21.31
C TYR A 115 -11.53 -0.94 -20.40
N ALA A 116 -11.81 -0.95 -19.10
CA ALA A 116 -10.89 -1.48 -18.11
C ALA A 116 -10.85 -3.02 -18.13
N VAL A 117 -9.70 -3.57 -17.71
CA VAL A 117 -9.53 -4.99 -17.38
C VAL A 117 -9.12 -5.07 -15.92
N THR A 118 -10.09 -4.93 -15.03
CA THR A 118 -9.88 -4.90 -13.58
C THR A 118 -10.61 -6.03 -12.85
N LEU A 119 -11.12 -7.00 -13.61
CA LEU A 119 -11.81 -8.20 -13.14
C LEU A 119 -11.18 -9.46 -13.77
N GLY A 120 -11.64 -10.62 -13.35
CA GLY A 120 -11.15 -11.91 -13.86
C GLY A 120 -9.72 -12.20 -13.38
N GLY A 121 -8.90 -12.76 -14.26
CA GLY A 121 -7.55 -13.23 -13.92
C GLY A 121 -6.62 -12.17 -13.34
N TYR A 122 -6.93 -10.89 -13.52
CA TYR A 122 -6.15 -9.78 -12.92
C TYR A 122 -6.39 -9.61 -11.41
N LEU A 123 -7.62 -9.81 -10.94
CA LEU A 123 -7.99 -9.65 -9.53
C LEU A 123 -8.59 -10.92 -8.90
N GLY A 124 -8.66 -12.01 -9.63
CA GLY A 124 -9.20 -13.31 -9.21
C GLY A 124 -10.52 -13.67 -9.88
N ASP A 125 -11.04 -14.85 -9.55
CA ASP A 125 -12.31 -15.35 -10.05
C ASP A 125 -13.47 -14.73 -9.28
N TYR A 126 -14.42 -14.13 -10.03
CA TYR A 126 -15.61 -13.48 -9.49
C TYR A 126 -16.88 -14.08 -10.03
N LYS A 127 -17.89 -14.15 -9.19
CA LYS A 127 -19.27 -14.45 -9.56
C LYS A 127 -20.04 -13.15 -9.78
N PRO A 128 -21.15 -13.17 -10.52
CA PRO A 128 -22.05 -12.03 -10.61
C PRO A 128 -22.47 -11.53 -9.22
N GLY A 129 -22.31 -10.24 -8.97
CA GLY A 129 -22.57 -9.61 -7.67
C GLY A 129 -21.36 -9.49 -6.74
N ASP A 130 -20.26 -10.20 -7.00
CA ASP A 130 -19.04 -10.08 -6.21
C ASP A 130 -18.37 -8.70 -6.43
N ARG A 131 -17.67 -8.25 -5.40
CA ARG A 131 -16.84 -7.05 -5.46
C ARG A 131 -15.39 -7.42 -5.76
N ALA A 132 -14.78 -6.70 -6.69
CA ALA A 132 -13.36 -6.85 -6.99
C ALA A 132 -12.47 -6.40 -5.81
N ASN A 133 -11.37 -7.12 -5.59
CA ASN A 133 -10.33 -6.72 -4.66
C ASN A 133 -9.51 -5.56 -5.26
N SER A 134 -9.95 -4.34 -5.04
CA SER A 134 -9.22 -3.16 -5.49
C SER A 134 -7.97 -2.92 -4.67
N HIS A 135 -6.90 -2.45 -5.33
CA HIS A 135 -5.69 -1.92 -4.69
C HIS A 135 -5.69 -0.39 -4.64
N ILE A 136 -6.60 0.28 -5.37
CA ILE A 136 -6.68 1.75 -5.33
C ILE A 136 -7.05 2.21 -3.92
N SER A 137 -6.42 3.31 -3.49
CA SER A 137 -6.53 3.80 -2.12
C SER A 137 -6.59 5.33 -2.08
N PRO A 138 -7.62 5.95 -2.70
CA PRO A 138 -7.82 7.39 -2.55
C PRO A 138 -8.12 7.70 -1.09
N THR A 139 -7.38 8.63 -0.50
CA THR A 139 -7.43 8.89 0.94
C THR A 139 -7.51 10.38 1.22
N ILE A 140 -8.42 10.76 2.11
CA ILE A 140 -8.52 12.10 2.68
C ILE A 140 -8.27 11.97 4.19
N VAL A 141 -7.35 12.76 4.70
CA VAL A 141 -7.06 12.89 6.12
C VAL A 141 -7.59 14.22 6.61
N THR A 142 -8.32 14.19 7.72
CA THR A 142 -8.84 15.38 8.38
C THR A 142 -8.20 15.56 9.76
N LYS A 143 -8.02 16.80 10.18
CA LYS A 143 -7.53 17.18 11.51
C LYS A 143 -8.34 18.35 12.01
N ASP A 144 -8.76 18.29 13.27
CA ASP A 144 -9.52 19.37 13.93
C ASP A 144 -10.75 19.82 13.12
N ASN A 145 -11.48 18.83 12.56
CA ASN A 145 -12.65 19.01 11.67
C ASN A 145 -12.38 19.73 10.36
N GLY A 146 -11.11 19.91 9.98
CA GLY A 146 -10.70 20.50 8.72
C GLY A 146 -9.93 19.52 7.82
N PHE A 147 -9.79 19.88 6.56
CA PHE A 147 -8.93 19.18 5.62
C PHE A 147 -7.46 19.31 6.03
N TYR A 148 -6.75 18.20 6.01
CA TYR A 148 -5.32 18.15 6.31
C TYR A 148 -4.49 17.65 5.13
N LEU A 149 -4.87 16.50 4.55
CA LEU A 149 -4.11 15.84 3.49
C LEU A 149 -5.05 15.05 2.58
N SER A 150 -4.84 15.13 1.26
CA SER A 150 -5.45 14.24 0.27
C SER A 150 -4.35 13.62 -0.57
N LEU A 151 -4.42 12.32 -0.77
CA LEU A 151 -3.44 11.58 -1.54
C LEU A 151 -4.01 10.28 -2.10
N GLY A 152 -3.38 9.81 -3.11
CA GLY A 152 -3.51 8.48 -3.67
C GLY A 152 -2.23 8.11 -4.40
N ALA A 153 -2.23 7.01 -5.12
CA ALA A 153 -1.05 6.56 -5.84
C ALA A 153 -1.40 5.71 -7.06
N ALA A 154 -0.44 5.57 -7.95
CA ALA A 154 -0.39 4.57 -9.00
C ALA A 154 0.66 3.51 -8.65
N GLY A 155 0.48 2.25 -9.09
CA GLY A 155 1.47 1.18 -8.84
C GLY A 155 0.88 -0.17 -8.44
N GLY A 156 -0.36 -0.47 -8.86
CA GLY A 156 -1.00 -1.76 -8.58
C GLY A 156 -1.08 -2.09 -7.10
N SER A 157 -0.63 -3.26 -6.72
CA SER A 157 -0.64 -3.72 -5.32
C SER A 157 0.19 -2.89 -4.35
N ARG A 158 1.18 -2.13 -4.86
CA ARG A 158 2.04 -1.24 -4.05
C ARG A 158 1.33 0.02 -3.57
N ILE A 159 0.19 0.38 -4.15
CA ILE A 159 -0.56 1.61 -3.82
C ILE A 159 -0.86 1.68 -2.32
N ILE A 160 -1.41 0.61 -1.76
CA ILE A 160 -1.87 0.59 -0.35
C ILE A 160 -0.70 0.85 0.61
N THR A 161 0.41 0.17 0.38
CA THR A 161 1.59 0.32 1.24
C THR A 161 2.25 1.67 1.09
N ALA A 162 2.33 2.22 -0.13
CA ALA A 162 2.88 3.53 -0.40
C ALA A 162 2.07 4.65 0.28
N VAL A 163 0.74 4.65 0.09
CA VAL A 163 -0.16 5.64 0.71
C VAL A 163 -0.04 5.58 2.24
N THR A 164 -0.06 4.38 2.83
CA THR A 164 0.04 4.22 4.29
C THR A 164 1.35 4.78 4.84
N GLN A 165 2.48 4.54 4.17
CA GLN A 165 3.79 5.02 4.61
C GLN A 165 3.91 6.54 4.51
N VAL A 166 3.41 7.16 3.44
CA VAL A 166 3.41 8.62 3.30
C VAL A 166 2.56 9.26 4.40
N ILE A 167 1.37 8.71 4.69
CA ILE A 167 0.51 9.20 5.78
C ILE A 167 1.26 9.11 7.12
N SER A 168 1.86 7.97 7.42
CA SER A 168 2.59 7.77 8.68
C SER A 168 3.80 8.69 8.79
N ASN A 169 4.56 8.88 7.72
CA ASN A 169 5.69 9.81 7.72
C ASN A 169 5.25 11.27 8.00
N VAL A 170 4.10 11.69 7.46
CA VAL A 170 3.57 13.05 7.69
C VAL A 170 2.97 13.18 9.08
N ILE A 171 2.15 12.20 9.51
CA ILE A 171 1.36 12.33 10.74
C ILE A 171 2.16 11.88 11.96
N ASP A 172 2.76 10.69 11.92
CA ASP A 172 3.42 10.10 13.06
C ASP A 172 4.85 10.63 13.24
N LYS A 173 5.59 10.86 12.13
CA LYS A 173 6.95 11.42 12.18
C LYS A 173 7.03 12.94 12.00
N GLY A 174 5.91 13.62 11.77
CA GLY A 174 5.87 15.07 11.57
C GLY A 174 6.65 15.57 10.34
N MET A 175 6.88 14.70 9.36
CA MET A 175 7.65 15.07 8.16
C MET A 175 6.86 16.03 7.27
N ARG A 176 7.57 16.93 6.60
CA ARG A 176 6.97 17.70 5.51
C ARG A 176 6.56 16.75 4.38
N LEU A 177 5.46 17.06 3.70
CA LEU A 177 4.90 16.18 2.66
C LEU A 177 5.89 15.88 1.54
N ASP A 178 6.65 16.88 1.06
CA ASP A 178 7.69 16.71 0.05
C ASP A 178 8.74 15.68 0.49
N LYS A 179 9.20 15.76 1.74
CA LYS A 179 10.17 14.82 2.30
C LYS A 179 9.58 13.42 2.53
N ALA A 180 8.32 13.35 2.95
CA ALA A 180 7.61 12.08 3.08
C ALA A 180 7.44 11.34 1.74
N LEU A 181 7.26 12.10 0.64
CA LEU A 181 7.18 11.56 -0.73
C LEU A 181 8.54 11.12 -1.27
N GLU A 182 9.61 11.84 -0.94
CA GLU A 182 10.99 11.51 -1.34
C GLU A 182 11.55 10.30 -0.59
N LYS A 183 11.03 10.02 0.61
CA LYS A 183 11.56 8.95 1.45
C LYS A 183 11.38 7.59 0.80
N GLY A 184 12.42 6.75 0.89
CA GLY A 184 12.39 5.36 0.44
C GLY A 184 11.25 4.58 1.08
N ARG A 185 10.58 3.78 0.27
CA ARG A 185 9.40 3.00 0.65
C ARG A 185 9.71 1.52 0.71
N ILE A 186 8.88 0.80 1.39
CA ILE A 186 8.91 -0.66 1.41
C ILE A 186 7.61 -1.21 0.85
N TYR A 187 7.69 -2.42 0.32
CA TYR A 187 6.55 -3.21 -0.11
C TYR A 187 6.71 -4.64 0.35
N HIS A 188 5.69 -5.19 1.02
CA HIS A 188 5.70 -6.57 1.49
C HIS A 188 4.73 -7.42 0.68
N VAL A 189 5.22 -8.53 0.14
CA VAL A 189 4.44 -9.49 -0.64
C VAL A 189 5.04 -10.89 -0.51
N ASN A 190 4.21 -11.90 -0.39
CA ASN A 190 4.62 -13.32 -0.35
C ASN A 190 5.83 -13.57 0.59
N ASP A 191 5.74 -13.11 1.83
CA ASP A 191 6.79 -13.22 2.86
C ASP A 191 8.13 -12.52 2.53
N THR A 192 8.13 -11.66 1.52
CA THR A 192 9.30 -10.89 1.10
C THR A 192 9.03 -9.40 1.27
N THR A 193 10.02 -8.67 1.80
CA THR A 193 9.98 -7.20 1.85
C THR A 193 10.93 -6.64 0.81
N GLU A 194 10.40 -5.87 -0.12
CA GLU A 194 11.15 -5.04 -1.04
C GLU A 194 11.42 -3.69 -0.40
N ILE A 195 12.62 -3.20 -0.54
CA ILE A 195 13.05 -1.92 0.01
C ILE A 195 13.54 -1.06 -1.15
N GLU A 196 12.95 0.12 -1.30
CA GLU A 196 13.42 1.12 -2.23
C GLU A 196 14.78 1.64 -1.74
N ASN A 197 15.82 1.55 -2.60
CA ASN A 197 17.17 1.92 -2.22
C ASN A 197 17.32 3.45 -2.16
N HIS A 198 16.99 4.00 -1.02
CA HIS A 198 17.26 5.38 -0.64
C HIS A 198 18.07 5.39 0.67
N ASP A 199 19.07 6.25 0.77
CA ASP A 199 19.75 6.62 2.02
C ASP A 199 20.49 5.50 2.76
N GLY A 200 20.98 4.47 2.05
CA GLY A 200 21.82 3.43 2.67
C GLY A 200 21.11 2.39 3.52
N ILE A 201 19.76 2.39 3.58
CA ILE A 201 18.94 1.43 4.34
C ILE A 201 19.35 -0.02 4.05
N VAL A 202 19.65 -0.32 2.80
CA VAL A 202 19.99 -1.68 2.36
C VAL A 202 21.24 -2.21 3.06
N TRP A 203 22.21 -1.35 3.38
CA TRP A 203 23.44 -1.76 4.06
C TRP A 203 23.22 -2.19 5.52
N GLU A 204 22.32 -1.57 6.24
CA GLU A 204 22.01 -1.91 7.63
C GLU A 204 21.29 -3.24 7.71
N PHE A 205 20.39 -3.52 6.76
CA PHE A 205 19.68 -4.80 6.69
C PHE A 205 20.61 -5.97 6.34
N GLN A 206 21.63 -5.76 5.53
CA GLN A 206 22.60 -6.82 5.21
C GLN A 206 23.38 -7.29 6.43
N LYS A 207 23.57 -6.44 7.41
CA LYS A 207 24.25 -6.80 8.66
C LYS A 207 23.41 -7.66 9.59
N ASP A 208 22.08 -7.52 9.55
CA ASP A 208 21.15 -8.12 10.50
C ASP A 208 20.55 -9.45 10.03
N GLU A 209 21.06 -10.06 8.94
CA GLU A 209 20.56 -11.33 8.36
C GLU A 209 19.04 -11.36 8.09
N ILE A 210 18.42 -10.21 7.82
CA ILE A 210 17.01 -10.18 7.47
C ILE A 210 16.87 -10.59 6.01
N PRO A 211 16.10 -11.62 5.68
CA PRO A 211 15.86 -11.99 4.29
C PRO A 211 15.07 -10.88 3.59
N TYR A 212 15.74 -10.11 2.78
CA TYR A 212 15.12 -9.22 1.83
C TYR A 212 15.60 -9.60 0.42
N ILE A 213 14.75 -9.41 -0.54
CA ILE A 213 15.09 -9.63 -1.94
C ILE A 213 14.60 -8.41 -2.70
N GLY A 214 15.52 -7.85 -3.47
CA GLY A 214 15.23 -6.91 -4.53
C GLY A 214 15.30 -5.44 -4.15
N ILE A 215 16.31 -4.78 -4.73
CA ILE A 215 16.40 -3.33 -4.84
C ILE A 215 15.62 -2.95 -6.09
N CYS A 216 14.39 -2.51 -5.96
CA CYS A 216 13.68 -1.84 -7.05
C CYS A 216 13.93 -0.34 -6.96
N LYS A 217 14.57 0.22 -7.99
CA LYS A 217 14.50 1.67 -8.22
C LYS A 217 13.09 2.01 -8.69
N PHE A 218 12.30 2.58 -7.83
CA PHE A 218 11.08 3.27 -8.25
C PHE A 218 11.48 4.68 -8.68
N GLU A 219 11.51 4.94 -9.95
CA GLU A 219 11.53 6.31 -10.44
C GLU A 219 10.13 6.89 -10.19
N ALA A 220 9.99 7.70 -9.15
CA ALA A 220 8.85 8.58 -9.02
C ALA A 220 8.94 9.59 -10.16
N LYS A 221 8.17 9.39 -11.23
CA LYS A 221 7.99 10.41 -12.23
C LYS A 221 7.10 11.48 -11.61
N THR A 222 7.73 12.56 -11.18
CA THR A 222 7.06 13.84 -10.96
C THR A 222 6.61 14.32 -12.34
N LEU A 223 5.32 14.47 -12.53
CA LEU A 223 4.74 15.22 -13.63
C LEU A 223 4.89 16.72 -13.36
#